data_c3d042ee560982cf8bdd60ee910471df
#
_entry.id   c3d042ee560982cf8bdd60ee910471df
#
_cell.length_a   1.000
_cell.length_b   1.000
_cell.length_c   1.000
_cell.angle_alpha   90.00
_cell.angle_beta   90.00
_cell.angle_gamma   90.00
#
_symmetry.space_group_name_H-M   'P 1'
#
loop_
_entity.id
_entity.type
_entity.pdbx_description
1 polymer ?
#
loop_
_entity_poly.entity_id
_entity_poly.type
_entity_poly.pdbx_seq_one_letter_code
_entity_poly.pdbx_strand_id
1 'polypeptide(L)'
;HGNPLIIPKPVWLSDFNRCLEKNQLSTKLKTYIEKQRRTGYPLLIFASEIKKGEKLKEILKEQYPNENIGFVSSVTEDRLEQVQAFRDGELTILISTTILERGVTFPCVDVFVVEANHRLFTKSSLIQIGGRVGRSMDRPTGELLFFHDGLNASIKKAIKEIKNMNKEAGL
;
A
#
# COMPACT_ATOMS: atom_id res chain seq x y z
N HIS A 1 16.06 -15.60 -1.66
CA HIS A 1 16.60 -14.45 -2.36
C HIS A 1 17.72 -13.73 -1.62
N GLY A 2 18.02 -14.07 -0.40
CA GLY A 2 19.13 -13.49 0.36
C GLY A 2 18.86 -12.14 1.00
N ASN A 3 17.78 -11.44 0.62
CA ASN A 3 17.42 -10.16 1.20
C ASN A 3 16.32 -10.33 2.25
N PRO A 4 16.37 -9.56 3.37
CA PRO A 4 15.31 -9.64 4.35
C PRO A 4 13.99 -9.11 3.81
N LEU A 5 12.90 -9.61 4.36
CA LEU A 5 11.58 -9.03 4.12
C LEU A 5 11.55 -7.64 4.76
N ILE A 6 10.87 -6.71 4.11
CA ILE A 6 10.76 -5.35 4.64
C ILE A 6 9.81 -5.35 5.84
N ILE A 7 10.29 -4.78 6.94
CA ILE A 7 9.50 -4.71 8.16
C ILE A 7 8.54 -3.53 8.06
N PRO A 8 7.23 -3.77 8.20
CA PRO A 8 6.25 -2.69 8.12
C PRO A 8 6.46 -1.66 9.23
N LYS A 9 6.30 -0.39 8.90
CA LYS A 9 6.36 0.69 9.87
C LYS A 9 4.93 1.15 10.16
N PRO A 10 4.45 1.03 11.41
CA PRO A 10 3.14 1.57 11.77
C PRO A 10 3.24 3.09 11.90
N VAL A 11 2.22 3.79 11.35
CA VAL A 11 2.16 5.25 11.39
C VAL A 11 0.77 5.66 11.86
N TRP A 12 0.72 6.43 12.94
CA TRP A 12 -0.54 6.96 13.46
C TRP A 12 -1.16 7.93 12.47
N LEU A 13 -2.43 7.70 12.15
CA LEU A 13 -3.20 8.55 11.24
C LEU A 13 -4.65 8.57 11.71
N SER A 14 -5.07 9.62 12.38
CA SER A 14 -6.38 9.68 13.05
C SER A 14 -7.45 10.39 12.25
N ASP A 15 -7.09 11.13 11.20
CA ASP A 15 -8.04 11.99 10.49
C ASP A 15 -8.33 11.55 9.05
N PHE A 16 -7.94 10.35 8.68
CA PHE A 16 -8.12 9.86 7.31
C PHE A 16 -9.57 9.94 6.86
N ASN A 17 -10.49 9.36 7.65
CA ASN A 17 -11.91 9.33 7.29
C ASN A 17 -12.55 10.70 7.34
N ARG A 18 -12.22 11.48 8.37
CA ARG A 18 -12.78 12.84 8.51
C ARG A 18 -12.41 13.72 7.33
N CYS A 19 -11.15 13.66 6.91
CA CYS A 19 -10.69 14.41 5.74
C CYS A 19 -11.35 13.87 4.46
N LEU A 20 -11.41 12.55 4.31
CA LEU A 20 -12.00 11.93 3.13
C LEU A 20 -13.47 12.33 2.95
N GLU A 21 -14.24 12.39 4.03
CA GLU A 21 -15.64 12.84 4.01
C GLU A 21 -15.78 14.27 3.49
N LYS A 22 -14.78 15.10 3.71
CA LYS A 22 -14.75 16.49 3.24
C LYS A 22 -14.06 16.62 1.87
N ASN A 23 -13.80 15.52 1.19
CA ASN A 23 -13.05 15.48 -0.07
C ASN A 23 -11.67 16.13 0.05
N GLN A 24 -11.03 15.90 1.19
CA GLN A 24 -9.71 16.43 1.50
C GLN A 24 -8.75 15.28 1.78
N LEU A 25 -7.47 15.53 1.51
CA LEU A 25 -6.41 14.59 1.87
C LEU A 25 -5.85 15.02 3.22
N SER A 26 -5.72 14.05 4.14
CA SER A 26 -5.05 14.30 5.41
C SER A 26 -3.66 14.89 5.16
N THR A 27 -3.32 15.97 5.85
CA THR A 27 -2.02 16.63 5.71
C THR A 27 -0.87 15.67 6.02
N LYS A 28 -1.04 14.84 7.05
CA LYS A 28 -0.02 13.85 7.41
C LYS A 28 0.17 12.83 6.31
N LEU A 29 -0.91 12.28 5.77
CA LEU A 29 -0.85 11.31 4.68
C LEU A 29 -0.24 11.96 3.43
N LYS A 30 -0.62 13.19 3.13
CA LYS A 30 -0.07 13.95 2.02
C LYS A 30 1.46 14.05 2.11
N THR A 31 1.98 14.33 3.30
CA THR A 31 3.43 14.41 3.54
C THR A 31 4.14 13.11 3.16
N TYR A 32 3.58 11.97 3.58
CA TYR A 32 4.15 10.66 3.25
C TYR A 32 4.03 10.35 1.75
N ILE A 33 2.90 10.67 1.14
CA ILE A 33 2.71 10.45 -0.30
C ILE A 33 3.71 11.28 -1.09
N GLU A 34 3.86 12.57 -0.79
CA GLU A 34 4.77 13.44 -1.54
C GLU A 34 6.21 13.01 -1.39
N LYS A 35 6.62 12.60 -0.20
CA LYS A 35 7.96 12.06 0.01
C LYS A 35 8.19 10.82 -0.86
N GLN A 36 7.22 9.93 -0.91
CA GLN A 36 7.30 8.72 -1.73
C GLN A 36 7.31 9.08 -3.22
N ARG A 37 6.47 10.04 -3.65
CA ARG A 37 6.42 10.43 -5.06
C ARG A 37 7.74 11.03 -5.56
N ARG A 38 8.48 11.71 -4.69
CA ARG A 38 9.79 12.25 -5.05
C ARG A 38 10.81 11.16 -5.36
N THR A 39 10.58 9.93 -4.91
CA THR A 39 11.47 8.80 -5.24
C THR A 39 11.33 8.34 -6.69
N GLY A 40 10.18 8.62 -7.31
CA GLY A 40 9.86 8.14 -8.65
C GLY A 40 9.44 6.67 -8.71
N TYR A 41 9.48 5.94 -7.60
CA TYR A 41 9.09 4.53 -7.57
C TYR A 41 7.55 4.39 -7.55
N PRO A 42 7.00 3.28 -8.09
CA PRO A 42 5.56 3.07 -8.07
C PRO A 42 5.01 2.95 -6.64
N LEU A 43 3.80 3.46 -6.44
CA LEU A 43 3.13 3.42 -5.15
C LEU A 43 1.84 2.62 -5.24
N LEU A 44 1.74 1.57 -4.42
CA LEU A 44 0.54 0.76 -4.27
C LEU A 44 -0.11 1.11 -2.94
N ILE A 45 -1.37 1.54 -2.97
CA ILE A 45 -2.11 1.89 -1.76
C ILE A 45 -3.26 0.93 -1.57
N PHE A 46 -3.29 0.24 -0.43
CA PHE A 46 -4.42 -0.61 -0.07
C PHE A 46 -5.41 0.17 0.77
N ALA A 47 -6.68 0.15 0.37
CA ALA A 47 -7.78 0.76 1.09
C ALA A 47 -8.76 -0.32 1.55
N SER A 48 -9.52 -0.05 2.62
CA SER A 48 -10.38 -1.04 3.24
C SER A 48 -11.73 -1.24 2.53
N GLU A 49 -12.22 -0.20 1.84
CA GLU A 49 -13.56 -0.22 1.25
C GLU A 49 -13.53 0.45 -0.12
N ILE A 50 -14.41 -0.05 -1.02
CA ILE A 50 -14.49 0.44 -2.40
C ILE A 50 -14.77 1.95 -2.45
N LYS A 51 -15.75 2.42 -1.68
CA LYS A 51 -16.10 3.85 -1.67
C LYS A 51 -14.94 4.73 -1.23
N LYS A 52 -14.20 4.29 -0.24
CA LYS A 52 -13.03 5.04 0.25
C LYS A 52 -11.91 5.03 -0.79
N GLY A 53 -11.69 3.91 -1.45
CA GLY A 53 -10.70 3.82 -2.52
C GLY A 53 -11.04 4.73 -3.70
N GLU A 54 -12.31 4.75 -4.11
CA GLU A 54 -12.76 5.63 -5.18
C GLU A 54 -12.59 7.12 -4.81
N LYS A 55 -12.98 7.50 -3.60
CA LYS A 55 -12.78 8.87 -3.11
C LYS A 55 -11.31 9.25 -3.07
N LEU A 56 -10.49 8.36 -2.55
CA LEU A 56 -9.05 8.59 -2.48
C LEU A 56 -8.47 8.80 -3.88
N LYS A 57 -8.89 8.00 -4.84
CA LYS A 57 -8.46 8.17 -6.23
C LYS A 57 -8.81 9.56 -6.75
N GLU A 58 -10.06 10.00 -6.57
CA GLU A 58 -10.49 11.31 -7.05
C GLU A 58 -9.70 12.45 -6.39
N ILE A 59 -9.48 12.35 -5.08
CA ILE A 59 -8.70 13.34 -4.34
C ILE A 59 -7.25 13.38 -4.85
N LEU A 60 -6.63 12.23 -5.04
CA LEU A 60 -5.25 12.16 -5.51
C LEU A 60 -5.11 12.65 -6.95
N LYS A 61 -6.08 12.37 -7.82
CA LYS A 61 -6.08 12.89 -9.19
C LYS A 61 -6.11 14.41 -9.21
N GLU A 62 -6.90 15.01 -8.33
CA GLU A 62 -7.00 16.45 -8.23
C GLU A 62 -5.73 17.07 -7.65
N GLN A 63 -5.17 16.46 -6.60
CA GLN A 63 -3.96 16.94 -5.94
C GLN A 63 -2.70 16.74 -6.80
N TYR A 64 -2.65 15.67 -7.56
CA TYR A 64 -1.47 15.27 -8.34
C TYR A 64 -1.84 14.98 -9.79
N PRO A 65 -2.18 16.03 -10.56
CA PRO A 65 -2.66 15.85 -11.94
C PRO A 65 -1.62 15.25 -12.88
N ASN A 66 -0.34 15.26 -12.51
CA ASN A 66 0.71 14.66 -13.32
C ASN A 66 0.92 13.17 -13.04
N GLU A 67 0.28 12.63 -12.00
CA GLU A 67 0.34 11.20 -11.72
C GLU A 67 -0.75 10.45 -12.46
N ASN A 68 -0.44 9.23 -12.86
CA ASN A 68 -1.39 8.34 -13.51
C ASN A 68 -1.91 7.35 -12.46
N ILE A 69 -3.16 7.53 -12.06
CA ILE A 69 -3.71 6.83 -10.90
C ILE A 69 -4.81 5.87 -11.32
N GLY A 70 -4.67 4.60 -10.92
CA GLY A 70 -5.69 3.59 -11.13
C GLY A 70 -6.35 3.17 -9.82
N PHE A 71 -7.50 2.53 -9.94
CA PHE A 71 -8.21 1.95 -8.82
C PHE A 71 -8.81 0.60 -9.23
N VAL A 72 -8.53 -0.44 -8.44
CA VAL A 72 -9.07 -1.78 -8.66
C VAL A 72 -9.72 -2.32 -7.40
N SER A 73 -10.82 -3.04 -7.61
CA SER A 73 -11.55 -3.76 -6.57
C SER A 73 -11.95 -5.12 -7.13
N SER A 74 -12.62 -5.93 -6.31
CA SER A 74 -13.12 -7.24 -6.76
C SER A 74 -14.15 -7.14 -7.89
N VAL A 75 -14.79 -5.97 -8.04
CA VAL A 75 -15.85 -5.75 -9.05
C VAL A 75 -15.38 -4.88 -10.23
N THR A 76 -14.10 -4.52 -10.29
CA THR A 76 -13.56 -3.73 -11.39
C THR A 76 -13.44 -4.61 -12.64
N GLU A 77 -14.09 -4.20 -13.73
CA GLU A 77 -14.10 -4.99 -14.99
C GLU A 77 -12.72 -5.03 -15.65
N ASP A 78 -12.01 -3.90 -15.69
CA ASP A 78 -10.69 -3.79 -16.33
C ASP A 78 -9.55 -3.96 -15.32
N ARG A 79 -9.79 -4.77 -14.28
CA ARG A 79 -8.81 -4.97 -13.21
C ARG A 79 -7.46 -5.47 -13.72
N LEU A 80 -7.47 -6.48 -14.59
CA LEU A 80 -6.23 -7.06 -15.13
C LEU A 80 -5.44 -6.04 -15.95
N GLU A 81 -6.13 -5.25 -16.75
CA GLU A 81 -5.53 -4.21 -17.56
C GLU A 81 -4.88 -3.13 -16.69
N GLN A 82 -5.55 -2.70 -15.62
CA GLN A 82 -4.99 -1.70 -14.72
C GLN A 82 -3.79 -2.23 -13.95
N VAL A 83 -3.86 -3.48 -13.46
CA VAL A 83 -2.74 -4.11 -12.77
C VAL A 83 -1.54 -4.21 -13.70
N GLN A 84 -1.75 -4.60 -14.96
CA GLN A 84 -0.68 -4.68 -15.94
C GLN A 84 -0.10 -3.31 -16.26
N ALA A 85 -0.96 -2.30 -16.41
CA ALA A 85 -0.52 -0.91 -16.64
C ALA A 85 0.35 -0.39 -15.50
N PHE A 86 0.00 -0.73 -14.25
CA PHE A 86 0.79 -0.37 -13.09
C PHE A 86 2.14 -1.10 -13.10
N ARG A 87 2.12 -2.38 -13.42
CA ARG A 87 3.34 -3.18 -13.51
C ARG A 87 4.29 -2.64 -14.58
N ASP A 88 3.74 -2.17 -15.72
CA ASP A 88 4.52 -1.65 -16.84
C ASP A 88 4.95 -0.19 -16.66
N GLY A 89 4.52 0.46 -15.58
CA GLY A 89 4.87 1.84 -15.31
C GLY A 89 3.96 2.87 -15.99
N GLU A 90 2.91 2.45 -16.66
CA GLU A 90 1.92 3.35 -17.26
C GLU A 90 1.07 4.03 -16.19
N LEU A 91 0.73 3.29 -15.14
CA LEU A 91 0.15 3.86 -13.91
C LEU A 91 1.27 4.03 -12.90
N THR A 92 1.26 5.16 -12.20
CA THR A 92 2.28 5.49 -11.21
C THR A 92 1.81 5.26 -9.78
N ILE A 93 0.49 5.31 -9.56
CA ILE A 93 -0.16 5.00 -8.30
C ILE A 93 -1.32 4.05 -8.59
N LEU A 94 -1.38 2.94 -7.87
CA LEU A 94 -2.53 2.03 -7.93
C LEU A 94 -3.15 1.93 -6.55
N ILE A 95 -4.46 2.18 -6.45
CA ILE A 95 -5.23 1.98 -5.23
C ILE A 95 -5.98 0.67 -5.39
N SER A 96 -5.92 -0.20 -4.40
CA SER A 96 -6.59 -1.50 -4.44
C SER A 96 -7.32 -1.78 -3.13
N THR A 97 -8.51 -2.35 -3.23
CA THR A 97 -9.24 -2.88 -2.06
C THR A 97 -9.12 -4.38 -1.96
N THR A 98 -8.38 -5.02 -2.88
CA THR A 98 -8.15 -6.46 -2.85
C THR A 98 -6.67 -6.74 -2.77
N ILE A 99 -6.33 -7.87 -2.13
CA ILE A 99 -4.97 -8.40 -2.21
C ILE A 99 -4.82 -8.95 -3.63
N LEU A 100 -3.83 -8.46 -4.34
CA LEU A 100 -3.59 -8.83 -5.72
C LEU A 100 -3.09 -10.27 -5.81
N GLU A 101 -3.31 -10.90 -6.95
CA GLU A 101 -3.03 -12.33 -7.13
C GLU A 101 -1.58 -12.67 -6.79
N ARG A 102 -1.38 -13.90 -6.30
CA ARG A 102 -0.04 -14.44 -6.06
C ARG A 102 0.72 -14.53 -7.38
N GLY A 103 2.01 -14.29 -7.30
CA GLY A 103 2.87 -14.37 -8.46
C GLY A 103 2.92 -13.10 -9.30
N VAL A 104 2.02 -12.15 -9.05
CA VAL A 104 2.13 -10.83 -9.69
C VAL A 104 3.16 -10.02 -8.90
N THR A 105 4.23 -9.62 -9.57
CA THR A 105 5.28 -8.82 -8.97
C THR A 105 5.23 -7.40 -9.53
N PHE A 106 5.53 -6.44 -8.67
CA PHE A 106 5.63 -5.03 -9.08
C PHE A 106 7.05 -4.58 -8.77
N PRO A 107 7.89 -4.41 -9.80
CA PRO A 107 9.28 -4.01 -9.55
C PRO A 107 9.36 -2.68 -8.81
N CYS A 108 10.19 -2.63 -7.78
CA CYS A 108 10.52 -1.40 -7.05
C CYS A 108 9.33 -0.74 -6.32
N VAL A 109 8.25 -1.47 -6.04
CA VAL A 109 7.05 -0.91 -5.45
C VAL A 109 7.22 -0.52 -3.98
N ASP A 110 6.63 0.62 -3.62
CA ASP A 110 6.36 0.97 -2.22
C ASP A 110 4.88 0.72 -1.92
N VAL A 111 4.58 0.34 -0.70
CA VAL A 111 3.21 -0.03 -0.30
C VAL A 111 2.78 0.75 0.93
N PHE A 112 1.62 1.39 0.82
CA PHE A 112 0.93 2.03 1.94
C PHE A 112 -0.39 1.30 2.17
N VAL A 113 -0.66 0.93 3.41
CA VAL A 113 -1.96 0.40 3.80
C VAL A 113 -2.65 1.48 4.63
N VAL A 114 -3.71 2.07 4.11
CA VAL A 114 -4.50 3.03 4.86
C VAL A 114 -5.55 2.30 5.68
N GLU A 115 -5.77 2.74 6.92
CA GLU A 115 -6.64 2.05 7.87
C GLU A 115 -6.21 0.58 8.08
N ALA A 116 -4.91 0.36 8.31
CA ALA A 116 -4.37 -0.99 8.50
C ALA A 116 -4.99 -1.74 9.67
N ASN A 117 -5.58 -1.02 10.65
CA ASN A 117 -6.30 -1.62 11.76
C ASN A 117 -7.78 -1.93 11.45
N HIS A 118 -8.22 -1.70 10.22
CA HIS A 118 -9.57 -2.11 9.81
C HIS A 118 -9.68 -3.63 9.87
N ARG A 119 -10.86 -4.13 10.29
CA ARG A 119 -11.09 -5.58 10.47
C ARG A 119 -10.83 -6.43 9.22
N LEU A 120 -10.91 -5.83 8.03
CA LEU A 120 -10.65 -6.54 6.79
C LEU A 120 -9.18 -6.91 6.61
N PHE A 121 -8.28 -6.20 7.28
CA PHE A 121 -6.86 -6.50 7.23
C PHE A 121 -6.48 -7.46 8.35
N THR A 122 -6.45 -8.76 8.01
CA THR A 122 -6.02 -9.80 8.95
C THR A 122 -4.50 -9.85 9.02
N LYS A 123 -3.97 -10.55 10.04
CA LYS A 123 -2.53 -10.83 10.11
C LYS A 123 -2.01 -11.41 8.81
N SER A 124 -2.70 -12.42 8.29
CA SER A 124 -2.31 -13.11 7.06
C SER A 124 -2.29 -12.16 5.85
N SER A 125 -3.34 -11.34 5.70
CA SER A 125 -3.41 -10.40 4.58
C SER A 125 -2.31 -9.33 4.66
N LEU A 126 -2.02 -8.83 5.85
CA LEU A 126 -0.96 -7.84 6.05
C LEU A 126 0.42 -8.42 5.72
N ILE A 127 0.67 -9.67 6.06
CA ILE A 127 1.91 -10.36 5.69
C ILE A 127 2.02 -10.51 4.17
N GLN A 128 0.93 -10.92 3.51
CA GLN A 128 0.91 -11.05 2.05
C GLN A 128 1.15 -9.70 1.36
N ILE A 129 0.53 -8.65 1.87
CA ILE A 129 0.75 -7.29 1.36
C ILE A 129 2.23 -6.90 1.50
N GLY A 130 2.80 -7.16 2.67
CA GLY A 130 4.20 -6.85 2.94
C GLY A 130 5.17 -7.58 2.02
N GLY A 131 4.80 -8.78 1.60
CA GLY A 131 5.62 -9.57 0.70
C GLY A 131 5.77 -8.98 -0.71
N ARG A 132 5.08 -7.89 -1.02
CA ARG A 132 5.20 -7.19 -2.32
C ARG A 132 6.40 -6.25 -2.36
N VAL A 133 6.93 -5.85 -1.21
CA VAL A 133 7.99 -4.83 -1.11
C VAL A 133 9.36 -5.50 -1.04
N GLY A 134 10.37 -4.88 -1.67
CA GLY A 134 11.75 -5.33 -1.58
C GLY A 134 12.05 -6.59 -2.38
N ARG A 135 11.25 -6.90 -3.38
CA ARG A 135 11.38 -8.14 -4.17
C ARG A 135 12.16 -7.95 -5.46
N SER A 136 12.48 -6.72 -5.83
CA SER A 136 13.25 -6.45 -7.04
C SER A 136 14.74 -6.42 -6.76
N MET A 137 15.54 -7.00 -7.64
CA MET A 137 17.01 -6.92 -7.55
C MET A 137 17.50 -5.49 -7.73
N ASP A 138 16.78 -4.70 -8.52
CA ASP A 138 17.13 -3.28 -8.74
C ASP A 138 16.83 -2.43 -7.50
N ARG A 139 15.92 -2.87 -6.66
CA ARG A 139 15.57 -2.21 -5.41
C ARG A 139 15.18 -3.25 -4.36
N PRO A 140 16.16 -3.86 -3.69
CA PRO A 140 15.87 -4.89 -2.67
C PRO A 140 15.25 -4.34 -1.39
N THR A 141 15.12 -3.02 -1.28
CA THR A 141 14.47 -2.33 -0.17
C THR A 141 13.18 -1.68 -0.65
N GLY A 142 12.54 -0.91 0.19
CA GLY A 142 11.32 -0.18 -0.15
C GLY A 142 10.63 0.30 1.10
N GLU A 143 9.54 1.08 0.92
CA GLU A 143 8.71 1.53 2.03
C GLU A 143 7.47 0.66 2.14
N LEU A 144 7.16 0.28 3.38
CA LEU A 144 5.95 -0.44 3.72
C LEU A 144 5.38 0.22 4.97
N LEU A 145 4.31 1.02 4.79
CA LEU A 145 3.72 1.79 5.88
C LEU A 145 2.31 1.29 6.17
N PHE A 146 2.05 1.03 7.45
CA PHE A 146 0.73 0.67 7.95
C PHE A 146 0.16 1.87 8.69
N PHE A 147 -0.69 2.65 8.02
CA PHE A 147 -1.38 3.78 8.65
C PHE A 147 -2.57 3.24 9.47
N HIS A 148 -2.69 3.72 10.71
CA HIS A 148 -3.71 3.23 11.65
C HIS A 148 -4.13 4.33 12.61
N ASP A 149 -5.31 4.18 13.20
CA ASP A 149 -5.78 5.04 14.29
C ASP A 149 -5.86 4.27 15.62
N GLY A 150 -5.13 3.17 15.72
CA GLY A 150 -4.99 2.34 16.91
C GLY A 150 -4.33 1.03 16.53
N LEU A 151 -3.20 0.71 17.16
CA LEU A 151 -2.53 -0.57 16.93
C LEU A 151 -3.39 -1.72 17.44
N ASN A 152 -3.71 -2.65 16.56
CA ASN A 152 -4.48 -3.83 16.91
C ASN A 152 -3.62 -5.09 16.88
N ALA A 153 -4.21 -6.22 17.29
CA ALA A 153 -3.50 -7.50 17.33
C ALA A 153 -3.00 -7.95 15.96
N SER A 154 -3.79 -7.72 14.90
CA SER A 154 -3.41 -8.14 13.56
C SER A 154 -2.14 -7.45 13.08
N ILE A 155 -2.04 -6.13 13.29
CA ILE A 155 -0.84 -5.36 12.94
C ILE A 155 0.37 -5.84 13.73
N LYS A 156 0.22 -5.95 15.06
CA LYS A 156 1.32 -6.37 15.94
C LYS A 156 1.82 -7.76 15.59
N LYS A 157 0.91 -8.70 15.35
CA LYS A 157 1.27 -10.07 15.01
C LYS A 157 1.92 -10.17 13.63
N ALA A 158 1.43 -9.39 12.65
CA ALA A 158 2.02 -9.36 11.32
C ALA A 158 3.47 -8.87 11.37
N ILE A 159 3.73 -7.77 12.08
CA ILE A 159 5.07 -7.23 12.22
C ILE A 159 5.99 -8.23 12.92
N LYS A 160 5.51 -8.84 14.01
CA LYS A 160 6.29 -9.84 14.75
C LYS A 160 6.65 -11.04 13.88
N GLU A 161 5.69 -11.52 13.11
CA GLU A 161 5.93 -12.69 12.25
C GLU A 161 6.92 -12.38 11.13
N ILE A 162 6.84 -11.21 10.52
CA ILE A 162 7.80 -10.80 9.49
C ILE A 162 9.22 -10.72 10.08
N LYS A 163 9.36 -10.16 11.27
CA LYS A 163 10.64 -10.13 11.98
C LYS A 163 11.17 -11.53 12.26
N ASN A 164 10.27 -12.44 12.67
CA ASN A 164 10.65 -13.83 12.94
C ASN A 164 11.07 -14.55 11.65
N MET A 165 10.39 -14.31 10.54
CA MET A 165 10.76 -14.88 9.25
C MET A 165 12.17 -14.47 8.84
N ASN A 166 12.52 -13.19 9.02
CA ASN A 166 13.88 -12.73 8.75
C ASN A 166 14.89 -13.41 9.66
N LYS A 167 14.59 -13.53 10.94
CA LYS A 167 15.45 -14.17 11.91
C LYS A 167 15.69 -15.64 11.57
N GLU A 168 14.64 -16.37 11.24
CA GLU A 168 14.74 -17.80 10.87
C GLU A 168 15.55 -18.01 9.58
N ALA A 169 15.49 -17.05 8.67
CA ALA A 169 16.27 -17.09 7.44
C ALA A 169 17.71 -16.60 7.62
N GLY A 170 18.10 -16.19 8.82
CA GLY A 170 19.43 -15.64 9.09
C GLY A 170 19.65 -14.24 8.57
N LEU A 171 18.58 -13.50 8.38
CA LEU A 171 18.64 -12.15 7.77
C LEU A 171 18.36 -11.01 8.75
#